data_c4db74477d559e223b064c332801f88d
#
_entry.id   c4db74477d559e223b064c332801f88d
#
_cell.length_a   1.000
_cell.length_b   1.000
_cell.length_c   1.000
_cell.angle_alpha   90.00
_cell.angle_beta   90.00
_cell.angle_gamma   90.00
#
_symmetry.space_group_name_H-M   'P 1'
#
loop_
_entity.id
_entity.type
_entity.pdbx_description
1 polymer ?
#
loop_
_entity_poly.entity_id
_entity_poly.type
_entity_poly.pdbx_seq_one_letter_code
_entity_poly.pdbx_strand_id
1 'polypeptide(L)'
;MLSIIFYLTSIYTFSQAYHTQAISDDIYTVQVNKNNDWSSYPIIALNANDYVHISFDRISEDSMNRLRYRIIHCDAYWKRSSGISEIDYLSGFNDNPIDDYISSLNTTVEYTHFAIDIPNNDVNVNLSGNYVVEVYEDGMPDDVLLTACFSVVEPQVSIAPSITSNTDIDTNKGHQQLAFSILHQNLNIRDPFTELKIFAWQNNRLETERHQIKPTYVSSDRLIYEHNRNLIFEAGNEYRRFETSSYRYNGLNVEHIEYNRPNYTMYIVPDKIRAGRSYSYDQDQNGRFYIRSNDTNDSEVESDYFNTVFTLPMDSPIGEDIFINGNFTDNNFTDKYRMKYDEEHRQYYIALLLKQGLYNYQYLTKSGASYSTAKIEGNYFETENEYQIFVYYRPSGQRHDSLIGVQNIQSRSK
;
A
#
# COMPACT_ATOMS: atom_id res chain seq x y z
N MET A 1 0.26 47.12 37.56
CA MET A 1 -0.37 46.81 36.28
C MET A 1 0.49 45.80 35.58
N LEU A 2 0.17 44.51 35.69
CA LEU A 2 0.90 43.41 35.04
C LEU A 2 0.21 43.10 33.72
N SER A 3 0.86 43.38 32.59
CA SER A 3 0.39 42.97 31.26
C SER A 3 0.73 41.52 31.00
N ILE A 4 -0.25 40.66 30.94
CA ILE A 4 -0.14 39.26 30.50
C ILE A 4 -0.19 39.27 28.99
N ILE A 5 0.95 38.98 28.35
CA ILE A 5 1.02 38.77 26.89
C ILE A 5 0.68 37.31 26.65
N PHE A 6 -0.52 37.08 26.04
CA PHE A 6 -0.88 35.76 25.50
C PHE A 6 -0.16 35.55 24.17
N TYR A 7 0.81 34.63 24.16
CA TYR A 7 1.36 34.07 22.90
C TYR A 7 0.34 33.07 22.34
N LEU A 8 -0.36 33.45 21.29
CA LEU A 8 -1.08 32.54 20.41
C LEU A 8 -0.05 31.77 19.59
N THR A 9 0.34 30.58 20.06
CA THR A 9 1.01 29.60 19.20
C THR A 9 -0.01 29.02 18.25
N SER A 10 -0.01 29.49 16.98
CA SER A 10 -0.74 28.80 15.91
C SER A 10 -0.07 27.44 15.70
N ILE A 11 -0.73 26.39 16.19
CA ILE A 11 -0.37 25.01 15.86
C ILE A 11 -0.76 24.83 14.37
N TYR A 12 0.23 24.93 13.48
CA TYR A 12 0.06 24.45 12.12
C TYR A 12 0.01 22.91 12.19
N THR A 13 -1.17 22.35 12.25
CA THR A 13 -1.37 20.93 11.96
C THR A 13 -1.07 20.75 10.48
N PHE A 14 0.15 20.30 10.17
CA PHE A 14 0.40 19.73 8.85
C PHE A 14 -0.53 18.53 8.73
N SER A 15 -1.54 18.62 7.87
CA SER A 15 -2.36 17.47 7.52
C SER A 15 -1.42 16.41 6.96
N GLN A 16 -1.31 15.29 7.67
CA GLN A 16 -0.57 14.12 7.20
C GLN A 16 -1.23 13.63 5.90
N ALA A 17 -0.41 13.17 4.94
CA ALA A 17 -0.92 12.56 3.73
C ALA A 17 -1.65 11.26 4.09
N TYR A 18 -2.82 11.03 3.49
CA TYR A 18 -3.56 9.79 3.66
C TYR A 18 -2.83 8.62 2.98
N HIS A 19 -2.91 7.47 3.59
CA HIS A 19 -2.54 6.18 3.00
C HIS A 19 -3.47 5.09 3.56
N THR A 20 -3.53 3.95 2.92
CA THR A 20 -4.29 2.81 3.44
C THR A 20 -3.61 2.29 4.70
N GLN A 21 -4.37 2.22 5.82
CA GLN A 21 -3.87 1.70 7.08
C GLN A 21 -4.99 1.38 8.06
N ALA A 22 -4.78 0.35 8.88
CA ALA A 22 -5.49 0.16 10.14
C ALA A 22 -4.95 1.19 11.15
N ILE A 23 -5.84 1.99 11.75
CA ILE A 23 -5.51 2.99 12.79
C ILE A 23 -5.80 2.39 14.16
N SER A 24 -6.94 1.70 14.30
CA SER A 24 -7.29 0.99 15.52
C SER A 24 -6.62 -0.38 15.58
N ASP A 25 -6.21 -0.81 16.77
CA ASP A 25 -5.54 -2.09 17.02
C ASP A 25 -6.47 -3.30 16.86
N ASP A 26 -7.78 -3.09 16.80
CA ASP A 26 -8.79 -4.13 16.57
C ASP A 26 -9.13 -4.36 15.08
N ILE A 27 -8.54 -3.57 14.16
CA ILE A 27 -8.70 -3.70 12.71
C ILE A 27 -7.55 -4.50 12.11
N TYR A 28 -7.91 -5.49 11.29
CA TYR A 28 -6.98 -6.44 10.65
C TYR A 28 -7.33 -6.67 9.19
N THR A 29 -6.40 -7.21 8.43
CA THR A 29 -6.57 -7.73 7.07
C THR A 29 -7.23 -6.71 6.13
N VAL A 30 -6.78 -5.44 6.20
CA VAL A 30 -7.29 -4.40 5.30
C VAL A 30 -6.85 -4.69 3.87
N GLN A 31 -7.83 -4.82 2.97
CA GLN A 31 -7.59 -4.99 1.54
C GLN A 31 -8.36 -3.93 0.76
N VAL A 32 -7.72 -3.35 -0.24
CA VAL A 32 -8.32 -2.36 -1.15
C VAL A 32 -7.91 -2.73 -2.55
N ASN A 33 -8.87 -3.15 -3.37
CA ASN A 33 -8.58 -3.63 -4.71
C ASN A 33 -9.69 -3.24 -5.70
N LYS A 34 -9.44 -3.40 -6.99
CA LYS A 34 -10.42 -3.17 -8.04
C LYS A 34 -11.21 -4.44 -8.29
N ASN A 35 -12.56 -4.34 -8.32
CA ASN A 35 -13.48 -5.41 -8.70
C ASN A 35 -13.31 -6.71 -7.90
N ASN A 36 -12.90 -6.61 -6.63
CA ASN A 36 -12.58 -7.74 -5.75
C ASN A 36 -11.49 -8.67 -6.33
N ASP A 37 -10.57 -8.13 -7.14
CA ASP A 37 -9.38 -8.84 -7.61
C ASP A 37 -8.18 -8.49 -6.72
N TRP A 38 -7.79 -9.39 -5.84
CA TRP A 38 -6.71 -9.23 -4.88
C TRP A 38 -5.36 -8.85 -5.52
N SER A 39 -5.16 -9.16 -6.80
CA SER A 39 -3.93 -8.84 -7.54
C SER A 39 -3.93 -7.44 -8.15
N SER A 40 -5.11 -6.80 -8.20
CA SER A 40 -5.28 -5.49 -8.83
C SER A 40 -4.92 -4.33 -7.87
N TYR A 41 -4.59 -3.20 -8.45
CA TYR A 41 -4.48 -1.95 -7.71
C TYR A 41 -5.85 -1.28 -7.57
N PRO A 42 -6.09 -0.52 -6.48
CA PRO A 42 -7.36 0.18 -6.26
C PRO A 42 -7.49 1.42 -7.17
N ILE A 43 -7.51 1.20 -8.48
CA ILE A 43 -7.60 2.25 -9.50
C ILE A 43 -8.75 1.92 -10.43
N ILE A 44 -9.79 2.73 -10.39
CA ILE A 44 -10.97 2.58 -11.25
C ILE A 44 -11.04 3.70 -12.28
N ALA A 45 -11.70 3.45 -13.41
CA ALA A 45 -11.95 4.48 -14.41
C ALA A 45 -13.25 5.22 -14.10
N LEU A 46 -13.22 6.56 -14.22
CA LEU A 46 -14.39 7.40 -14.03
C LEU A 46 -15.48 7.02 -15.05
N ASN A 47 -16.72 6.88 -14.58
CA ASN A 47 -17.89 6.48 -15.39
C ASN A 47 -17.78 5.08 -16.04
N ALA A 48 -16.91 4.21 -15.56
CA ALA A 48 -16.89 2.79 -15.95
C ALA A 48 -17.76 1.94 -15.02
N ASN A 49 -17.91 0.66 -15.36
CA ASN A 49 -18.58 -0.31 -14.48
C ASN A 49 -17.62 -0.93 -13.46
N ASP A 50 -16.51 -0.26 -13.21
CA ASP A 50 -15.53 -0.67 -12.22
C ASP A 50 -15.94 -0.18 -10.84
N TYR A 51 -15.56 -0.93 -9.81
CA TYR A 51 -15.70 -0.53 -8.41
C TYR A 51 -14.42 -0.82 -7.63
N VAL A 52 -14.22 -0.11 -6.54
CA VAL A 52 -13.22 -0.43 -5.54
C VAL A 52 -13.88 -1.25 -4.46
N HIS A 53 -13.31 -2.41 -4.17
CA HIS A 53 -13.68 -3.27 -3.06
C HIS A 53 -12.73 -3.00 -1.89
N ILE A 54 -13.30 -2.65 -0.75
CA ILE A 54 -12.59 -2.43 0.50
C ILE A 54 -13.09 -3.48 1.48
N SER A 55 -12.21 -4.33 1.98
CA SER A 55 -12.57 -5.31 3.00
C SER A 55 -11.59 -5.28 4.18
N PHE A 56 -12.08 -5.62 5.34
CA PHE A 56 -11.29 -5.69 6.58
C PHE A 56 -12.01 -6.53 7.63
N ASP A 57 -11.25 -7.00 8.61
CA ASP A 57 -11.79 -7.73 9.75
C ASP A 57 -11.65 -6.88 11.02
N ARG A 58 -12.66 -6.96 11.88
CA ARG A 58 -12.62 -6.39 13.23
C ARG A 58 -12.60 -7.50 14.26
N ILE A 59 -11.57 -7.52 15.10
CA ILE A 59 -11.43 -8.45 16.24
C ILE A 59 -11.76 -7.66 17.50
N SER A 60 -13.02 -7.72 17.96
CA SER A 60 -13.50 -6.98 19.12
C SER A 60 -14.48 -7.83 19.92
N GLU A 61 -14.44 -7.72 21.25
CA GLU A 61 -15.43 -8.32 22.15
C GLU A 61 -16.82 -7.68 22.00
N ASP A 62 -16.87 -6.41 21.57
CA ASP A 62 -18.09 -5.66 21.30
C ASP A 62 -18.46 -5.70 19.80
N SER A 63 -18.92 -6.85 19.33
CA SER A 63 -19.34 -7.06 17.93
C SER A 63 -20.59 -6.28 17.50
N MET A 64 -21.22 -5.50 18.39
CA MET A 64 -22.51 -4.82 18.14
C MET A 64 -22.37 -3.37 17.67
N ASN A 65 -21.17 -2.78 17.64
CA ASN A 65 -21.01 -1.41 17.21
C ASN A 65 -21.13 -1.31 15.70
N ARG A 66 -22.12 -0.59 15.23
CA ARG A 66 -22.31 -0.31 13.81
C ARG A 66 -21.17 0.57 13.32
N LEU A 67 -20.59 0.20 12.17
CA LEU A 67 -19.60 0.99 11.49
C LEU A 67 -20.25 1.84 10.39
N ARG A 68 -19.65 2.99 10.17
CA ARG A 68 -20.02 3.93 9.11
C ARG A 68 -18.78 4.32 8.33
N TYR A 69 -18.98 4.81 7.11
CA TYR A 69 -17.90 5.34 6.31
C TYR A 69 -18.24 6.67 5.67
N ARG A 70 -17.20 7.45 5.39
CA ARG A 70 -17.27 8.66 4.56
C ARG A 70 -16.13 8.65 3.54
N ILE A 71 -16.35 9.36 2.44
CA ILE A 71 -15.42 9.46 1.31
C ILE A 71 -14.93 10.90 1.22
N ILE A 72 -13.62 11.08 1.08
CA ILE A 72 -12.97 12.37 0.99
C ILE A 72 -12.12 12.40 -0.27
N HIS A 73 -12.30 13.43 -1.11
CA HIS A 73 -11.42 13.67 -2.26
C HIS A 73 -10.10 14.28 -1.82
N CYS A 74 -8.99 13.77 -2.36
CA CYS A 74 -7.64 14.21 -2.07
C CYS A 74 -6.94 14.78 -3.31
N ASP A 75 -5.98 15.66 -3.08
CA ASP A 75 -5.06 16.15 -4.10
C ASP A 75 -4.03 15.07 -4.50
N ALA A 76 -3.14 15.39 -5.43
CA ALA A 76 -2.09 14.50 -5.89
C ALA A 76 -1.10 14.06 -4.79
N TYR A 77 -1.06 14.77 -3.66
CA TYR A 77 -0.23 14.47 -2.49
C TYR A 77 -1.00 13.77 -1.37
N TRP A 78 -2.16 13.21 -1.67
CA TRP A 78 -3.04 12.53 -0.72
C TRP A 78 -3.48 13.41 0.46
N LYS A 79 -3.59 14.72 0.25
CA LYS A 79 -4.16 15.66 1.21
C LYS A 79 -5.58 16.01 0.81
N ARG A 80 -6.47 16.18 1.80
CA ARG A 80 -7.84 16.60 1.54
C ARG A 80 -7.88 17.81 0.61
N SER A 81 -8.65 17.74 -0.46
CA SER A 81 -8.82 18.82 -1.40
C SER A 81 -9.59 19.98 -0.77
N SER A 82 -8.97 21.15 -0.70
CA SER A 82 -9.55 22.35 -0.08
C SER A 82 -10.34 23.23 -1.06
N GLY A 83 -10.17 22.98 -2.36
CA GLY A 83 -10.75 23.84 -3.42
C GLY A 83 -12.13 23.42 -3.89
N ILE A 84 -12.63 22.26 -3.47
CA ILE A 84 -13.90 21.66 -3.88
C ILE A 84 -14.71 21.26 -2.65
N SER A 85 -16.04 21.21 -2.81
CA SER A 85 -16.98 20.75 -1.80
C SER A 85 -17.44 19.32 -2.11
N GLU A 86 -18.05 18.66 -1.15
CA GLU A 86 -18.51 17.27 -1.27
C GLU A 86 -19.42 17.05 -2.47
N ILE A 87 -20.36 17.95 -2.71
CA ILE A 87 -21.29 17.89 -3.85
C ILE A 87 -20.60 18.03 -5.21
N ASP A 88 -19.36 18.53 -5.26
CA ASP A 88 -18.60 18.60 -6.51
C ASP A 88 -18.07 17.21 -6.90
N TYR A 89 -17.67 16.37 -5.91
CA TYR A 89 -16.99 15.11 -6.17
C TYR A 89 -17.80 13.85 -5.85
N LEU A 90 -18.93 13.97 -5.11
CA LEU A 90 -19.83 12.86 -4.82
C LEU A 90 -21.28 13.17 -5.23
N SER A 91 -22.00 12.12 -5.59
CA SER A 91 -23.45 12.08 -5.68
C SER A 91 -23.98 11.07 -4.66
N GLY A 92 -25.04 11.41 -3.92
CA GLY A 92 -25.60 10.58 -2.84
C GLY A 92 -25.18 11.06 -1.47
N PHE A 93 -25.24 10.17 -0.48
CA PHE A 93 -24.91 10.49 0.91
C PHE A 93 -23.45 10.14 1.21
N ASN A 94 -22.86 10.89 2.12
CA ASN A 94 -21.45 10.70 2.52
C ASN A 94 -21.28 10.46 4.03
N ASP A 95 -22.17 9.70 4.59
CA ASP A 95 -22.13 9.18 5.96
C ASP A 95 -23.00 7.91 5.93
N ASN A 96 -22.47 6.85 5.32
CA ASN A 96 -23.20 5.64 5.05
C ASN A 96 -22.89 4.54 6.07
N PRO A 97 -23.88 3.74 6.51
CA PRO A 97 -23.61 2.55 7.29
C PRO A 97 -22.86 1.50 6.44
N ILE A 98 -22.10 0.64 7.09
CA ILE A 98 -21.56 -0.56 6.46
C ILE A 98 -22.52 -1.70 6.77
N ASP A 99 -23.36 -2.05 5.78
CA ASP A 99 -24.39 -3.08 5.94
C ASP A 99 -23.91 -4.48 5.50
N ASP A 100 -22.81 -4.55 4.74
CA ASP A 100 -22.19 -5.82 4.35
C ASP A 100 -21.17 -6.22 5.40
N TYR A 101 -21.61 -7.07 6.34
CA TYR A 101 -20.76 -7.65 7.36
C TYR A 101 -21.23 -9.04 7.77
N ILE A 102 -20.29 -9.91 8.07
CA ILE A 102 -20.53 -11.30 8.46
C ILE A 102 -19.59 -11.66 9.62
N SER A 103 -20.13 -12.27 10.69
CA SER A 103 -19.30 -12.80 11.78
C SER A 103 -18.57 -14.07 11.33
N SER A 104 -17.32 -14.23 11.79
CA SER A 104 -16.52 -15.42 11.51
C SER A 104 -17.21 -16.71 11.96
N LEU A 105 -16.93 -17.80 11.25
CA LEU A 105 -17.55 -19.10 11.53
C LEU A 105 -16.47 -20.16 11.72
N ASN A 106 -16.55 -20.91 12.82
CA ASN A 106 -15.65 -22.03 13.16
C ASN A 106 -14.17 -21.62 13.31
N THR A 107 -13.88 -20.40 13.69
CA THR A 107 -12.54 -19.87 13.92
C THR A 107 -12.16 -19.90 15.39
N THR A 108 -10.88 -19.97 15.72
CA THR A 108 -10.37 -19.86 17.09
C THR A 108 -10.25 -18.41 17.55
N VAL A 109 -10.05 -17.49 16.60
CA VAL A 109 -10.12 -16.05 16.81
C VAL A 109 -11.41 -15.55 16.18
N GLU A 110 -12.33 -15.05 17.01
CA GLU A 110 -13.60 -14.50 16.54
C GLU A 110 -13.38 -13.10 15.94
N TYR A 111 -13.95 -12.83 14.77
CA TYR A 111 -13.92 -11.52 14.10
C TYR A 111 -15.21 -11.27 13.34
N THR A 112 -15.45 -10.04 12.98
CA THR A 112 -16.48 -9.66 12.00
C THR A 112 -15.79 -9.16 10.75
N HIS A 113 -16.12 -9.76 9.60
CA HIS A 113 -15.68 -9.34 8.28
C HIS A 113 -16.61 -8.26 7.74
N PHE A 114 -16.05 -7.16 7.23
CA PHE A 114 -16.78 -6.04 6.63
C PHE A 114 -16.33 -5.83 5.20
N ALA A 115 -17.27 -5.45 4.33
CA ALA A 115 -17.00 -5.09 2.95
C ALA A 115 -17.72 -3.80 2.53
N ILE A 116 -17.09 -3.03 1.64
CA ILE A 116 -17.62 -1.80 1.06
C ILE A 116 -17.22 -1.76 -0.41
N ASP A 117 -18.20 -1.64 -1.30
CA ASP A 117 -17.97 -1.37 -2.72
C ASP A 117 -18.21 0.12 -3.03
N ILE A 118 -17.32 0.75 -3.82
CA ILE A 118 -17.46 2.14 -4.26
C ILE A 118 -17.14 2.22 -5.77
N PRO A 119 -18.09 2.78 -6.57
CA PRO A 119 -19.43 3.27 -6.22
C PRO A 119 -20.42 2.16 -5.84
N ASN A 120 -21.50 2.55 -5.14
CA ASN A 120 -22.59 1.67 -4.79
C ASN A 120 -23.96 2.39 -4.99
N ASN A 121 -25.03 1.83 -4.43
CA ASN A 121 -26.38 2.41 -4.58
C ASN A 121 -26.56 3.75 -3.82
N ASP A 122 -25.77 4.00 -2.79
CA ASP A 122 -25.90 5.14 -1.89
C ASP A 122 -24.97 6.29 -2.28
N VAL A 123 -23.83 5.99 -2.91
CA VAL A 123 -22.80 6.99 -3.25
C VAL A 123 -22.10 6.67 -4.57
N ASN A 124 -21.88 7.71 -5.38
CA ASN A 124 -21.11 7.66 -6.61
C ASN A 124 -20.06 8.77 -6.66
N VAL A 125 -18.92 8.50 -7.33
CA VAL A 125 -17.82 9.45 -7.53
C VAL A 125 -17.99 10.19 -8.86
N ASN A 126 -17.82 11.52 -8.84
CA ASN A 126 -18.09 12.39 -10.00
C ASN A 126 -16.81 12.99 -10.61
N LEU A 127 -15.70 12.97 -9.91
CA LEU A 127 -14.43 13.56 -10.37
C LEU A 127 -13.32 12.52 -10.38
N SER A 128 -12.35 12.71 -11.28
CA SER A 128 -11.09 11.98 -11.22
C SER A 128 -10.15 12.57 -10.16
N GLY A 129 -9.30 11.74 -9.57
CA GLY A 129 -8.35 12.12 -8.52
C GLY A 129 -8.15 11.00 -7.51
N ASN A 130 -7.63 11.36 -6.35
CA ASN A 130 -7.43 10.44 -5.24
C ASN A 130 -8.60 10.55 -4.25
N TYR A 131 -8.92 9.44 -3.62
CA TYR A 131 -9.98 9.33 -2.64
C TYR A 131 -9.51 8.53 -1.43
N VAL A 132 -9.97 8.92 -0.26
CA VAL A 132 -9.84 8.12 0.96
C VAL A 132 -11.22 7.85 1.54
N VAL A 133 -11.42 6.61 1.95
CA VAL A 133 -12.54 6.18 2.79
C VAL A 133 -12.06 6.18 4.22
N GLU A 134 -12.74 6.89 5.08
CA GLU A 134 -12.56 6.84 6.53
C GLU A 134 -13.70 6.02 7.14
N VAL A 135 -13.36 4.98 7.90
CA VAL A 135 -14.31 4.15 8.64
C VAL A 135 -14.25 4.50 10.11
N TYR A 136 -15.41 4.61 10.75
CA TYR A 136 -15.57 5.00 12.15
C TYR A 136 -16.81 4.35 12.77
N GLU A 137 -16.91 4.33 14.09
CA GLU A 137 -18.12 3.85 14.78
C GLU A 137 -19.28 4.85 14.68
N ASP A 138 -20.49 4.32 14.59
CA ASP A 138 -21.69 5.14 14.53
C ASP A 138 -21.78 6.08 15.76
N GLY A 139 -21.91 7.36 15.49
CA GLY A 139 -21.90 8.43 16.50
C GLY A 139 -20.51 8.93 16.92
N MET A 140 -19.39 8.36 16.37
CA MET A 140 -18.02 8.77 16.68
C MET A 140 -17.21 9.13 15.40
N PRO A 141 -17.65 10.12 14.60
CA PRO A 141 -17.02 10.39 13.30
C PRO A 141 -15.58 10.94 13.37
N ASP A 142 -15.14 11.39 14.54
CA ASP A 142 -13.79 11.91 14.76
C ASP A 142 -12.80 10.81 15.17
N ASP A 143 -13.29 9.60 15.54
CA ASP A 143 -12.50 8.45 15.92
C ASP A 143 -12.40 7.47 14.76
N VAL A 144 -11.47 7.74 13.84
CA VAL A 144 -11.27 6.95 12.62
C VAL A 144 -10.54 5.65 12.95
N LEU A 145 -11.16 4.52 12.60
CA LEU A 145 -10.63 3.17 12.84
C LEU A 145 -9.67 2.72 11.73
N LEU A 146 -9.96 3.06 10.48
CA LEU A 146 -9.09 2.79 9.34
C LEU A 146 -9.27 3.84 8.25
N THR A 147 -8.26 3.97 7.41
CA THR A 147 -8.31 4.69 6.13
C THR A 147 -8.03 3.72 4.99
N ALA A 148 -8.80 3.83 3.90
CA ALA A 148 -8.62 3.06 2.68
C ALA A 148 -8.53 4.00 1.47
N CYS A 149 -7.41 3.96 0.78
CA CYS A 149 -7.08 4.88 -0.32
C CYS A 149 -7.28 4.24 -1.68
N PHE A 150 -7.89 4.96 -2.61
CA PHE A 150 -8.06 4.54 -4.00
C PHE A 150 -7.99 5.72 -4.96
N SER A 151 -7.84 5.44 -6.24
CA SER A 151 -7.75 6.47 -7.29
C SER A 151 -8.80 6.27 -8.37
N VAL A 152 -9.32 7.39 -8.86
CA VAL A 152 -10.27 7.42 -9.99
C VAL A 152 -9.60 8.13 -11.16
N VAL A 153 -9.37 7.41 -12.26
CA VAL A 153 -8.71 7.94 -13.45
C VAL A 153 -9.73 8.30 -14.54
N GLU A 154 -9.54 9.47 -15.16
CA GLU A 154 -10.20 9.87 -16.39
C GLU A 154 -9.14 9.92 -17.50
N PRO A 155 -8.94 8.87 -18.30
CA PRO A 155 -7.83 8.77 -19.23
C PRO A 155 -7.89 9.84 -20.32
N GLN A 156 -6.98 10.80 -20.30
CA GLN A 156 -6.84 11.86 -21.30
C GLN A 156 -5.46 11.87 -21.98
N VAL A 157 -4.51 11.10 -21.45
CA VAL A 157 -3.15 10.96 -22.01
C VAL A 157 -2.78 9.49 -22.12
N SER A 158 -1.82 9.20 -23.01
CA SER A 158 -1.21 7.87 -23.10
C SER A 158 0.22 7.92 -22.57
N ILE A 159 0.59 6.94 -21.79
CA ILE A 159 1.92 6.82 -21.18
C ILE A 159 2.63 5.63 -21.80
N ALA A 160 3.83 5.84 -22.34
CA ALA A 160 4.68 4.77 -22.87
C ALA A 160 5.93 4.61 -22.01
N PRO A 161 5.92 3.67 -21.03
CA PRO A 161 7.04 3.46 -20.12
C PRO A 161 8.09 2.49 -20.67
N SER A 162 9.30 2.59 -20.14
CA SER A 162 10.37 1.62 -20.31
C SER A 162 11.23 1.51 -19.06
N ILE A 163 11.81 0.35 -18.80
CA ILE A 163 12.70 0.09 -17.68
C ILE A 163 14.02 -0.46 -18.20
N THR A 164 15.11 0.03 -17.63
CA THR A 164 16.46 -0.42 -17.98
C THR A 164 17.31 -0.62 -16.73
N SER A 165 18.17 -1.64 -16.76
CA SER A 165 19.22 -1.86 -15.78
C SER A 165 20.56 -1.17 -16.15
N ASN A 166 20.63 -0.59 -17.37
CA ASN A 166 21.69 0.34 -17.75
C ASN A 166 21.29 1.75 -17.32
N THR A 167 21.53 2.05 -16.05
CA THR A 167 21.10 3.29 -15.42
C THR A 167 22.14 4.42 -15.58
N ASP A 168 21.76 5.65 -15.27
CA ASP A 168 22.69 6.80 -15.32
C ASP A 168 23.74 6.77 -14.18
N ILE A 169 23.69 5.79 -13.25
CA ILE A 169 24.63 5.65 -12.15
C ILE A 169 25.41 4.33 -12.17
N ASP A 170 24.83 3.27 -12.70
CA ASP A 170 25.48 1.97 -12.85
C ASP A 170 24.90 1.17 -14.02
N THR A 171 25.56 0.10 -14.40
CA THR A 171 25.13 -0.80 -15.47
C THR A 171 25.06 -2.22 -14.95
N ASN A 172 23.84 -2.81 -14.98
CA ASN A 172 23.57 -4.18 -14.56
C ASN A 172 24.13 -4.51 -13.16
N LYS A 173 23.82 -3.67 -12.17
CA LYS A 173 24.25 -3.85 -10.78
C LYS A 173 23.04 -3.89 -9.84
N GLY A 174 22.83 -2.81 -9.11
CA GLY A 174 21.84 -2.78 -8.03
C GLY A 174 20.65 -1.88 -8.28
N HIS A 175 20.52 -1.30 -9.49
CA HIS A 175 19.46 -0.33 -9.76
C HIS A 175 18.71 -0.63 -11.05
N GLN A 176 17.49 -0.11 -11.10
CA GLN A 176 16.65 -0.06 -12.29
C GLN A 176 16.19 1.39 -12.50
N GLN A 177 16.19 1.85 -13.75
CA GLN A 177 15.79 3.20 -14.12
C GLN A 177 14.53 3.17 -14.96
N LEU A 178 13.51 3.89 -14.49
CA LEU A 178 12.27 4.11 -15.22
C LEU A 178 12.43 5.31 -16.15
N ALA A 179 11.99 5.15 -17.39
CA ALA A 179 11.82 6.23 -18.35
C ALA A 179 10.44 6.11 -18.98
N PHE A 180 9.85 7.20 -19.40
CA PHE A 180 8.55 7.19 -20.06
C PHE A 180 8.33 8.44 -20.93
N SER A 181 7.37 8.33 -21.84
CA SER A 181 6.83 9.49 -22.53
C SER A 181 5.33 9.61 -22.32
N ILE A 182 4.82 10.83 -22.25
CA ILE A 182 3.40 11.16 -22.16
C ILE A 182 2.97 11.76 -23.49
N LEU A 183 2.01 11.12 -24.17
CA LEU A 183 1.38 11.66 -25.37
C LEU A 183 0.07 12.34 -24.97
N HIS A 184 -0.08 13.63 -25.36
CA HIS A 184 -1.20 14.48 -24.96
C HIS A 184 -1.90 15.16 -26.14
N GLN A 185 -2.03 14.46 -27.27
CA GLN A 185 -2.53 14.99 -28.55
C GLN A 185 -3.88 15.73 -28.45
N ASN A 186 -4.75 15.30 -27.53
CA ASN A 186 -6.09 15.86 -27.34
C ASN A 186 -6.19 16.81 -26.14
N LEU A 187 -5.09 17.05 -25.43
CA LEU A 187 -5.04 17.87 -24.23
C LEU A 187 -4.07 19.04 -24.43
N ASN A 188 -4.58 20.26 -24.32
CA ASN A 188 -3.74 21.46 -24.46
C ASN A 188 -3.06 21.79 -23.11
N ILE A 189 -1.88 21.26 -22.89
CA ILE A 189 -1.03 21.55 -21.74
C ILE A 189 -0.20 22.79 -22.08
N ARG A 190 -0.46 23.91 -21.41
CA ARG A 190 0.23 25.20 -21.69
C ARG A 190 1.63 25.21 -21.06
N ASP A 191 1.73 24.76 -19.82
CA ASP A 191 2.99 24.65 -19.08
C ASP A 191 3.07 23.34 -18.32
N PRO A 192 3.75 22.32 -18.87
CA PRO A 192 3.86 21.02 -18.22
C PRO A 192 4.63 21.05 -16.89
N PHE A 193 5.40 22.13 -16.62
CA PHE A 193 6.15 22.24 -15.37
C PHE A 193 5.29 22.67 -14.18
N THR A 194 4.19 23.35 -14.42
CA THR A 194 3.27 23.84 -13.38
C THR A 194 1.92 23.14 -13.38
N GLU A 195 1.41 22.73 -14.55
CA GLU A 195 0.09 22.14 -14.71
C GLU A 195 0.09 20.63 -14.48
N LEU A 196 1.25 19.94 -14.64
CA LEU A 196 1.37 18.50 -14.39
C LEU A 196 2.09 18.18 -13.10
N LYS A 197 1.58 17.18 -12.40
CA LYS A 197 2.23 16.52 -11.27
C LYS A 197 2.38 15.05 -11.60
N ILE A 198 3.61 14.57 -11.58
CA ILE A 198 3.94 13.19 -11.92
C ILE A 198 4.43 12.48 -10.66
N PHE A 199 3.90 11.27 -10.44
CA PHE A 199 4.32 10.38 -9.38
C PHE A 199 4.72 9.03 -9.97
N ALA A 200 5.69 8.39 -9.35
CA ALA A 200 6.10 7.04 -9.70
C ALA A 200 6.42 6.24 -8.43
N TRP A 201 6.03 4.97 -8.41
CA TRP A 201 6.29 4.03 -7.32
C TRP A 201 6.86 2.72 -7.85
N GLN A 202 7.57 2.01 -6.98
CA GLN A 202 7.99 0.63 -7.18
C GLN A 202 7.22 -0.26 -6.18
N ASN A 203 6.56 -1.32 -6.68
CA ASN A 203 5.86 -2.33 -5.90
C ASN A 203 4.83 -1.77 -4.89
N ASN A 204 4.18 -0.65 -5.22
CA ASN A 204 3.22 0.05 -4.36
C ASN A 204 3.76 0.41 -2.95
N ARG A 205 5.07 0.61 -2.82
CA ARG A 205 5.70 0.95 -1.54
C ARG A 205 5.83 2.46 -1.38
N LEU A 206 5.34 2.99 -0.27
CA LEU A 206 5.30 4.43 0.00
C LEU A 206 6.70 5.07 0.05
N GLU A 207 7.70 4.37 0.61
CA GLU A 207 9.07 4.89 0.71
C GLU A 207 9.79 4.96 -0.64
N THR A 208 9.25 4.32 -1.67
CA THR A 208 9.78 4.40 -3.02
C THR A 208 9.17 5.53 -3.85
N GLU A 209 8.21 6.27 -3.30
CA GLU A 209 7.55 7.35 -4.01
C GLU A 209 8.54 8.35 -4.59
N ARG A 210 8.34 8.67 -5.86
CA ARG A 210 9.03 9.74 -6.57
C ARG A 210 8.01 10.75 -7.05
N HIS A 211 8.25 12.00 -6.74
CA HIS A 211 7.45 13.14 -7.16
C HIS A 211 8.33 14.29 -7.62
N GLN A 212 7.73 15.41 -8.04
CA GLN A 212 8.45 16.55 -8.64
C GLN A 212 9.26 16.17 -9.89
N ILE A 213 8.81 15.15 -10.61
CA ILE A 213 9.42 14.65 -11.83
C ILE A 213 9.10 15.64 -12.95
N LYS A 214 10.15 16.20 -13.60
CA LYS A 214 10.00 17.16 -14.69
C LYS A 214 10.42 16.54 -16.01
N PRO A 215 9.76 16.93 -17.14
CA PRO A 215 10.16 16.43 -18.45
C PRO A 215 11.56 16.91 -18.82
N THR A 216 12.33 16.03 -19.46
CA THR A 216 13.64 16.36 -20.04
C THR A 216 13.52 16.97 -21.43
N TYR A 217 12.42 16.66 -22.11
CA TYR A 217 12.11 17.25 -23.42
C TYR A 217 10.59 17.48 -23.56
N VAL A 218 10.23 18.61 -24.16
CA VAL A 218 8.83 19.03 -24.39
C VAL A 218 8.62 19.29 -25.88
N SER A 219 7.62 18.62 -26.46
CA SER A 219 7.12 18.92 -27.81
C SER A 219 5.62 19.25 -27.77
N SER A 220 5.04 19.58 -28.91
CA SER A 220 3.64 19.98 -29.01
C SER A 220 2.63 18.87 -28.63
N ASP A 221 3.03 17.62 -28.73
CA ASP A 221 2.17 16.44 -28.53
C ASP A 221 2.75 15.39 -27.55
N ARG A 222 4.00 15.62 -27.10
CA ARG A 222 4.74 14.65 -26.29
C ARG A 222 5.64 15.30 -25.27
N LEU A 223 5.66 14.73 -24.06
CA LEU A 223 6.60 15.03 -23.00
C LEU A 223 7.47 13.80 -22.75
N ILE A 224 8.79 13.96 -22.65
CA ILE A 224 9.75 12.86 -22.46
C ILE A 224 10.40 12.99 -21.09
N TYR A 225 10.46 11.87 -20.37
CA TYR A 225 11.04 11.73 -19.05
C TYR A 225 12.12 10.63 -19.09
N GLU A 226 13.28 10.99 -19.63
CA GLU A 226 14.45 10.12 -19.77
C GLU A 226 15.62 10.73 -19.01
N HIS A 227 16.64 9.94 -18.67
CA HIS A 227 17.84 10.40 -17.98
C HIS A 227 17.55 11.23 -16.72
N ASN A 228 16.48 10.86 -16.00
CA ASN A 228 16.10 11.52 -14.77
C ASN A 228 16.55 10.69 -13.57
N ARG A 229 17.50 11.21 -12.79
CA ARG A 229 18.03 10.49 -11.62
C ARG A 229 17.01 10.22 -10.53
N ASN A 230 15.93 11.01 -10.47
CA ASN A 230 14.82 10.75 -9.54
C ASN A 230 14.01 9.51 -9.91
N LEU A 231 14.20 8.97 -11.13
CA LEU A 231 13.55 7.75 -11.61
C LEU A 231 14.46 6.53 -11.53
N ILE A 232 15.56 6.60 -10.77
CA ILE A 232 16.41 5.47 -10.43
C ILE A 232 15.96 4.90 -9.09
N PHE A 233 15.71 3.58 -9.07
CA PHE A 233 15.26 2.83 -7.90
C PHE A 233 16.29 1.76 -7.55
N GLU A 234 16.44 1.47 -6.24
CA GLU A 234 17.09 0.24 -5.81
C GLU A 234 16.29 -0.94 -6.38
N ALA A 235 16.98 -1.88 -7.03
CA ALA A 235 16.30 -3.02 -7.64
C ALA A 235 15.74 -4.00 -6.59
N GLY A 236 16.30 -4.03 -5.39
CA GLY A 236 15.89 -4.96 -4.35
C GLY A 236 16.14 -6.43 -4.72
N ASN A 237 15.27 -7.29 -4.24
CA ASN A 237 15.26 -8.73 -4.52
C ASN A 237 13.80 -9.20 -4.58
N GLU A 238 13.55 -10.40 -5.13
CA GLU A 238 12.24 -11.04 -5.09
C GLU A 238 11.73 -11.12 -3.66
N TYR A 239 10.44 -10.91 -3.43
CA TYR A 239 9.84 -11.03 -2.10
C TYR A 239 9.95 -12.47 -1.59
N ARG A 240 10.09 -12.62 -0.28
CA ARG A 240 9.94 -13.89 0.40
C ARG A 240 8.47 -14.26 0.43
N ARG A 241 8.18 -15.55 0.51
CA ARG A 241 6.79 -16.05 0.53
C ARG A 241 6.60 -17.09 1.62
N PHE A 242 5.43 -17.11 2.20
CA PHE A 242 4.95 -18.22 3.01
C PHE A 242 3.45 -18.43 2.78
N GLU A 243 2.98 -19.63 3.09
CA GLU A 243 1.57 -20.00 2.93
C GLU A 243 1.04 -20.64 4.20
N THR A 244 -0.07 -20.13 4.70
CA THR A 244 -0.76 -20.58 5.92
C THR A 244 -2.18 -21.05 5.62
N SER A 245 -2.40 -21.65 4.45
CA SER A 245 -3.74 -22.01 3.97
C SER A 245 -4.38 -23.22 4.70
N SER A 246 -3.65 -23.88 5.61
CA SER A 246 -4.18 -24.99 6.41
C SER A 246 -3.51 -25.03 7.78
N TYR A 247 -4.28 -25.43 8.81
CA TYR A 247 -3.76 -25.76 10.13
C TYR A 247 -3.41 -27.26 10.29
N ARG A 248 -3.70 -28.08 9.28
CA ARG A 248 -3.52 -29.54 9.31
C ARG A 248 -2.17 -29.99 8.76
N TYR A 249 -1.52 -29.13 7.98
CA TYR A 249 -0.19 -29.38 7.40
C TYR A 249 0.59 -28.09 7.23
N ASN A 250 1.91 -28.20 7.25
CA ASN A 250 2.78 -27.07 7.02
C ASN A 250 2.70 -26.66 5.54
N GLY A 251 2.36 -25.39 5.30
CA GLY A 251 2.40 -24.79 3.96
C GLY A 251 3.81 -24.41 3.54
N LEU A 252 3.91 -23.67 2.45
CA LEU A 252 5.19 -23.18 1.93
C LEU A 252 5.93 -22.34 2.98
N ASN A 253 7.19 -22.68 3.26
CA ASN A 253 8.05 -21.99 4.23
C ASN A 253 7.50 -21.91 5.67
N VAL A 254 6.58 -22.76 6.03
CA VAL A 254 6.14 -22.97 7.41
C VAL A 254 6.95 -24.12 8.02
N GLU A 255 7.66 -23.86 9.12
CA GLU A 255 8.45 -24.86 9.85
C GLU A 255 7.55 -25.80 10.63
N HIS A 256 6.67 -25.24 11.48
CA HIS A 256 5.68 -26.00 12.23
C HIS A 256 4.53 -25.11 12.74
N ILE A 257 3.45 -25.76 13.16
CA ILE A 257 2.26 -25.14 13.70
C ILE A 257 2.00 -25.75 15.08
N GLU A 258 1.79 -24.90 16.07
CA GLU A 258 1.43 -25.29 17.44
C GLU A 258 0.03 -24.79 17.79
N TYR A 259 -0.74 -25.65 18.45
CA TYR A 259 -2.01 -25.23 19.06
C TYR A 259 -1.81 -24.88 20.52
N ASN A 260 -1.66 -23.61 20.81
CA ASN A 260 -1.53 -23.06 22.17
C ASN A 260 -2.85 -22.42 22.56
N ARG A 261 -3.75 -23.24 23.15
CA ARG A 261 -5.13 -22.82 23.47
C ARG A 261 -5.24 -21.41 23.99
N PRO A 262 -6.17 -20.58 23.46
CA PRO A 262 -7.19 -20.95 22.45
C PRO A 262 -6.71 -20.86 20.99
N ASN A 263 -5.53 -20.32 20.70
CA ASN A 263 -5.10 -19.91 19.36
C ASN A 263 -3.98 -20.79 18.80
N TYR A 264 -3.79 -20.72 17.49
CA TYR A 264 -2.64 -21.32 16.80
C TYR A 264 -1.46 -20.37 16.76
N THR A 265 -0.25 -20.91 16.93
CA THR A 265 1.02 -20.22 16.64
C THR A 265 1.71 -20.94 15.48
N MET A 266 2.12 -20.18 14.50
CA MET A 266 2.80 -20.65 13.32
C MET A 266 4.22 -20.09 13.26
N TYR A 267 5.18 -20.95 13.06
CA TYR A 267 6.59 -20.60 12.95
C TYR A 267 7.02 -20.68 11.49
N ILE A 268 7.45 -19.56 10.95
CA ILE A 268 8.01 -19.51 9.60
C ILE A 268 9.44 -20.04 9.64
N VAL A 269 9.86 -20.76 8.60
CA VAL A 269 11.24 -21.24 8.46
C VAL A 269 12.19 -20.05 8.64
N PRO A 270 13.21 -20.17 9.54
CA PRO A 270 14.12 -19.06 9.82
C PRO A 270 14.78 -18.50 8.55
N ASP A 271 14.65 -17.21 8.36
CA ASP A 271 15.13 -16.53 7.17
C ASP A 271 16.64 -16.35 7.17
N LYS A 272 17.22 -16.28 5.97
CA LYS A 272 18.65 -16.05 5.79
C LYS A 272 18.87 -14.70 5.12
N ILE A 273 19.96 -14.01 5.49
CA ILE A 273 20.42 -12.84 4.76
C ILE A 273 20.74 -13.25 3.32
N ARG A 274 20.15 -12.54 2.37
CA ARG A 274 20.32 -12.73 0.94
C ARG A 274 21.34 -11.77 0.31
N ALA A 275 21.59 -10.63 0.98
CA ALA A 275 22.60 -9.67 0.55
C ALA A 275 23.98 -10.31 0.38
N GLY A 276 24.66 -9.99 -0.71
CA GLY A 276 25.98 -10.54 -1.06
C GLY A 276 25.98 -11.98 -1.57
N ARG A 277 24.80 -12.58 -1.79
CA ARG A 277 24.66 -13.89 -2.46
C ARG A 277 24.40 -13.69 -3.95
N SER A 278 24.50 -14.76 -4.72
CA SER A 278 24.05 -14.75 -6.11
C SER A 278 22.54 -14.59 -6.17
N TYR A 279 22.03 -13.79 -7.12
CA TYR A 279 20.62 -13.69 -7.40
C TYR A 279 20.01 -15.07 -7.70
N SER A 280 18.81 -15.27 -7.21
CA SER A 280 17.99 -16.46 -7.53
C SER A 280 16.57 -15.98 -7.73
N TYR A 281 16.05 -16.22 -8.92
CA TYR A 281 14.65 -15.93 -9.23
C TYR A 281 13.70 -16.78 -8.40
N ASP A 282 12.69 -16.15 -7.87
CA ASP A 282 11.50 -16.79 -7.29
C ASP A 282 10.27 -15.99 -7.74
N GLN A 283 9.25 -16.68 -8.20
CA GLN A 283 8.02 -16.00 -8.63
C GLN A 283 7.25 -15.53 -7.40
N ASP A 284 7.21 -14.23 -7.20
CA ASP A 284 6.46 -13.58 -6.13
C ASP A 284 5.26 -12.76 -6.68
N GLN A 285 4.59 -11.99 -5.82
CA GLN A 285 3.49 -11.08 -6.18
C GLN A 285 3.78 -9.65 -5.70
N ASN A 286 5.07 -9.25 -5.65
CA ASN A 286 5.51 -7.88 -5.33
C ASN A 286 4.92 -7.34 -4.01
N GLY A 287 4.94 -8.16 -2.94
CA GLY A 287 4.50 -7.77 -1.61
C GLY A 287 3.01 -7.98 -1.33
N ARG A 288 2.22 -8.44 -2.28
CA ARG A 288 0.78 -8.71 -2.09
C ARG A 288 0.53 -9.90 -1.18
N PHE A 289 -0.67 -9.99 -0.65
CA PHE A 289 -1.15 -11.16 0.07
C PHE A 289 -2.54 -11.55 -0.41
N TYR A 290 -2.88 -12.82 -0.21
CA TYR A 290 -4.16 -13.39 -0.62
C TYR A 290 -4.72 -14.27 0.50
N ILE A 291 -5.93 -13.96 0.96
CA ILE A 291 -6.62 -14.73 2.01
C ILE A 291 -7.18 -16.01 1.40
N ARG A 292 -6.76 -17.13 1.96
CA ARG A 292 -7.17 -18.45 1.51
C ARG A 292 -7.10 -19.47 2.63
N SER A 293 -8.15 -20.26 2.78
CA SER A 293 -8.15 -21.50 3.57
C SER A 293 -8.44 -22.69 2.66
N ASN A 294 -7.65 -23.75 2.81
CA ASN A 294 -7.91 -25.03 2.14
C ASN A 294 -8.77 -25.96 3.01
N ASP A 295 -9.03 -25.56 4.25
CA ASP A 295 -9.81 -26.34 5.22
C ASP A 295 -11.29 -25.96 5.22
N THR A 296 -11.67 -24.89 4.52
CA THR A 296 -13.00 -24.27 4.56
C THR A 296 -13.53 -23.97 3.15
N ASN A 297 -14.82 -23.64 3.06
CA ASN A 297 -15.47 -23.31 1.78
C ASN A 297 -15.48 -21.79 1.51
N ASP A 298 -15.49 -20.98 2.57
CA ASP A 298 -15.52 -19.53 2.49
C ASP A 298 -14.30 -18.95 3.22
N SER A 299 -13.31 -18.53 2.46
CA SER A 299 -12.06 -18.02 3.03
C SER A 299 -12.21 -16.65 3.69
N GLU A 300 -13.24 -15.86 3.37
CA GLU A 300 -13.40 -14.52 3.95
C GLU A 300 -13.85 -14.60 5.43
N VAL A 301 -14.72 -15.53 5.76
CA VAL A 301 -15.31 -15.64 7.10
C VAL A 301 -14.96 -16.92 7.88
N GLU A 302 -14.36 -17.92 7.21
CA GLU A 302 -13.97 -19.18 7.84
C GLU A 302 -12.45 -19.37 7.97
N SER A 303 -11.63 -18.43 7.47
CA SER A 303 -10.17 -18.44 7.68
C SER A 303 -9.84 -18.00 9.10
N ASP A 304 -8.99 -18.76 9.77
CA ASP A 304 -8.57 -18.45 11.14
C ASP A 304 -7.37 -17.51 11.17
N TYR A 305 -7.13 -16.88 12.30
CA TYR A 305 -5.96 -16.04 12.56
C TYR A 305 -4.90 -16.82 13.34
N PHE A 306 -3.65 -16.70 12.89
CA PHE A 306 -2.51 -17.33 13.52
C PHE A 306 -1.52 -16.29 14.05
N ASN A 307 -1.00 -16.53 15.25
CA ASN A 307 0.15 -15.81 15.73
C ASN A 307 1.37 -16.27 14.93
N THR A 308 1.75 -15.54 13.89
CA THR A 308 2.79 -15.90 12.92
C THR A 308 4.14 -15.33 13.34
N VAL A 309 5.11 -16.20 13.60
CA VAL A 309 6.44 -15.84 14.10
C VAL A 309 7.46 -15.88 12.97
N PHE A 310 8.09 -14.74 12.73
CA PHE A 310 9.19 -14.57 11.78
C PHE A 310 10.51 -14.46 12.54
N THR A 311 11.53 -15.15 12.06
CA THR A 311 12.87 -15.10 12.64
C THR A 311 13.93 -14.87 11.58
N LEU A 312 14.90 -14.02 11.90
CA LEU A 312 16.06 -13.70 11.06
C LEU A 312 17.34 -13.86 11.89
N PRO A 313 17.99 -15.05 11.86
CA PRO A 313 19.23 -15.31 12.57
C PRO A 313 20.35 -14.34 12.17
N MET A 314 20.96 -13.70 13.16
CA MET A 314 22.10 -12.79 13.03
C MET A 314 22.94 -12.86 14.30
N ASP A 315 24.23 -13.08 14.18
CA ASP A 315 25.14 -13.23 15.33
C ASP A 315 25.25 -11.99 16.23
N SER A 316 24.93 -10.82 15.71
CA SER A 316 24.91 -9.53 16.43
C SER A 316 23.92 -8.56 15.78
N PRO A 317 23.34 -7.63 16.57
CA PRO A 317 22.45 -6.63 16.01
C PRO A 317 23.20 -5.67 15.09
N ILE A 318 22.53 -5.23 14.00
CA ILE A 318 23.14 -4.37 12.98
C ILE A 318 23.13 -2.88 13.31
N GLY A 319 22.60 -2.48 14.48
CA GLY A 319 22.55 -1.08 14.90
C GLY A 319 21.54 -0.20 14.17
N GLU A 320 20.70 -0.78 13.35
CA GLU A 320 19.56 -0.16 12.65
C GLU A 320 18.29 -0.93 12.98
N ASP A 321 17.15 -0.24 12.96
CA ASP A 321 15.86 -0.90 13.09
C ASP A 321 15.57 -1.74 11.84
N ILE A 322 15.09 -2.96 12.04
CA ILE A 322 14.62 -3.84 10.97
C ILE A 322 13.10 -3.91 11.03
N PHE A 323 12.47 -3.72 9.87
CA PHE A 323 11.02 -3.85 9.70
C PHE A 323 10.70 -5.00 8.76
N ILE A 324 9.67 -5.77 9.07
CA ILE A 324 9.00 -6.61 8.11
C ILE A 324 8.05 -5.76 7.28
N ASN A 325 8.00 -5.97 5.97
CA ASN A 325 7.20 -5.20 5.03
C ASN A 325 6.53 -6.08 3.98
N GLY A 326 5.31 -5.74 3.68
CA GLY A 326 4.45 -6.30 2.65
C GLY A 326 3.11 -5.57 2.71
N ASN A 327 2.20 -5.82 1.78
CA ASN A 327 0.90 -5.14 1.79
C ASN A 327 0.09 -5.43 3.06
N PHE A 328 0.31 -6.59 3.71
CA PHE A 328 -0.32 -6.93 4.98
C PHE A 328 0.16 -6.11 6.18
N THR A 329 1.21 -5.31 6.01
CA THR A 329 1.67 -4.31 6.98
C THR A 329 1.23 -2.91 6.61
N ASP A 330 0.29 -2.76 5.66
CA ASP A 330 -0.15 -1.48 5.09
C ASP A 330 1.03 -0.64 4.54
N ASN A 331 2.15 -1.29 4.21
CA ASN A 331 3.43 -0.65 3.90
C ASN A 331 3.86 0.39 4.96
N ASN A 332 3.48 0.16 6.21
CA ASN A 332 3.71 1.07 7.33
C ASN A 332 4.94 0.63 8.15
N PHE A 333 5.66 1.61 8.72
CA PHE A 333 6.89 1.39 9.47
C PHE A 333 6.72 1.82 10.94
N THR A 334 5.63 1.36 11.55
CA THR A 334 5.36 1.57 12.98
C THR A 334 6.08 0.52 13.83
N ASP A 335 6.13 0.74 15.14
CA ASP A 335 6.69 -0.21 16.11
C ASP A 335 6.01 -1.59 16.07
N LYS A 336 4.76 -1.66 15.59
CA LYS A 336 4.00 -2.91 15.35
C LYS A 336 4.72 -3.86 14.40
N TYR A 337 5.46 -3.33 13.42
CA TYR A 337 6.14 -4.12 12.38
C TYR A 337 7.67 -4.12 12.53
N ARG A 338 8.19 -3.54 13.63
CA ARG A 338 9.62 -3.52 13.93
C ARG A 338 10.04 -4.81 14.63
N MET A 339 11.05 -5.50 14.07
CA MET A 339 11.63 -6.70 14.67
C MET A 339 12.42 -6.36 15.93
N LYS A 340 12.39 -7.27 16.90
CA LYS A 340 13.17 -7.20 18.14
C LYS A 340 14.36 -8.16 18.04
N TYR A 341 15.50 -7.75 18.61
CA TYR A 341 16.65 -8.64 18.69
C TYR A 341 16.63 -9.45 19.99
N ASP A 342 16.83 -10.75 19.83
CA ASP A 342 16.94 -11.72 20.93
C ASP A 342 18.41 -12.08 21.09
N GLU A 343 19.03 -11.63 22.18
CA GLU A 343 20.45 -11.86 22.51
C GLU A 343 20.76 -13.33 22.79
N GLU A 344 19.80 -14.07 23.37
CA GLU A 344 19.98 -15.47 23.74
C GLU A 344 20.05 -16.37 22.51
N HIS A 345 19.09 -16.17 21.57
CA HIS A 345 19.00 -16.94 20.34
C HIS A 345 19.76 -16.32 19.18
N ARG A 346 20.35 -15.14 19.35
CA ARG A 346 21.10 -14.39 18.31
C ARG A 346 20.30 -14.24 17.02
N GLN A 347 19.11 -13.66 17.15
CA GLN A 347 18.21 -13.49 16.01
C GLN A 347 17.29 -12.28 16.20
N TYR A 348 16.89 -11.69 15.10
CA TYR A 348 15.74 -10.82 15.11
C TYR A 348 14.46 -11.66 15.00
N TYR A 349 13.40 -11.22 15.68
CA TYR A 349 12.10 -11.88 15.62
C TYR A 349 10.97 -10.88 15.69
N ILE A 350 9.80 -11.27 15.17
CA ILE A 350 8.53 -10.59 15.32
C ILE A 350 7.40 -11.62 15.26
N ALA A 351 6.33 -11.39 16.01
CA ALA A 351 5.11 -12.16 15.94
C ALA A 351 3.95 -11.26 15.53
N LEU A 352 3.21 -11.65 14.49
CA LEU A 352 2.08 -10.90 13.94
C LEU A 352 0.85 -11.81 13.89
N LEU A 353 -0.30 -11.26 14.25
CA LEU A 353 -1.57 -11.96 14.09
C LEU A 353 -2.02 -11.80 12.63
N LEU A 354 -1.94 -12.90 11.85
CA LEU A 354 -2.24 -12.93 10.43
C LEU A 354 -3.31 -13.97 10.10
N LYS A 355 -4.24 -13.63 9.22
CA LYS A 355 -5.29 -14.52 8.72
C LYS A 355 -4.68 -15.59 7.80
N GLN A 356 -5.30 -16.75 7.68
CA GLN A 356 -4.85 -17.81 6.76
C GLN A 356 -4.76 -17.27 5.33
N GLY A 357 -3.65 -17.56 4.65
CA GLY A 357 -3.43 -17.08 3.29
C GLY A 357 -2.03 -17.32 2.75
N LEU A 358 -1.76 -16.70 1.61
CA LEU A 358 -0.45 -16.58 0.96
C LEU A 358 0.06 -15.17 1.15
N TYR A 359 1.30 -15.01 1.59
CA TYR A 359 1.89 -13.72 1.92
C TYR A 359 3.23 -13.52 1.26
N ASN A 360 3.47 -12.32 0.74
CA ASN A 360 4.77 -11.86 0.25
C ASN A 360 5.33 -10.82 1.21
N TYR A 361 6.60 -10.95 1.60
CA TYR A 361 7.25 -10.06 2.55
C TYR A 361 8.73 -9.87 2.25
N GLN A 362 9.31 -8.84 2.82
CA GLN A 362 10.74 -8.54 2.79
C GLN A 362 11.16 -7.84 4.07
N TYR A 363 12.47 -7.68 4.26
CA TYR A 363 13.01 -6.94 5.39
C TYR A 363 13.65 -5.64 4.91
N LEU A 364 13.31 -4.54 5.57
CA LEU A 364 13.93 -3.24 5.35
C LEU A 364 14.68 -2.79 6.60
N THR A 365 15.84 -2.17 6.39
CA THR A 365 16.55 -1.44 7.44
C THR A 365 16.23 0.03 7.38
N LYS A 366 16.11 0.67 8.54
CA LYS A 366 15.88 2.12 8.68
C LYS A 366 17.14 2.82 9.11
N SER A 367 17.59 3.79 8.31
CA SER A 367 18.71 4.67 8.65
C SER A 367 18.26 6.12 8.51
N GLY A 368 18.04 6.79 9.64
CA GLY A 368 17.44 8.12 9.66
C GLY A 368 16.02 8.12 9.09
N ALA A 369 15.80 8.86 8.00
CA ALA A 369 14.53 8.91 7.29
C ALA A 369 14.47 7.94 6.09
N SER A 370 15.53 7.19 5.79
CA SER A 370 15.62 6.31 4.62
C SER A 370 15.40 4.86 4.99
N TYR A 371 14.72 4.13 4.12
CA TYR A 371 14.50 2.69 4.20
C TYR A 371 15.20 2.01 3.03
N SER A 372 15.80 0.84 3.25
CA SER A 372 16.49 0.09 2.20
C SER A 372 16.43 -1.40 2.47
N THR A 373 16.27 -2.19 1.41
CA THR A 373 16.35 -3.66 1.42
C THR A 373 17.79 -4.16 1.32
N ALA A 374 18.74 -3.29 0.93
CA ALA A 374 20.08 -3.66 0.49
C ALA A 374 20.87 -4.51 1.48
N LYS A 375 20.74 -4.27 2.80
CA LYS A 375 21.54 -4.96 3.82
C LYS A 375 21.10 -6.40 4.11
N ILE A 376 19.81 -6.70 3.90
CA ILE A 376 19.23 -8.01 4.21
C ILE A 376 18.90 -8.76 2.92
N GLU A 377 18.19 -8.10 2.01
CA GLU A 377 17.74 -8.71 0.76
C GLU A 377 18.77 -8.61 -0.36
N GLY A 378 19.60 -7.55 -0.37
CA GLY A 378 20.48 -7.20 -1.47
C GLY A 378 19.77 -6.40 -2.55
N ASN A 379 20.52 -5.98 -3.57
CA ASN A 379 20.00 -5.28 -4.74
C ASN A 379 20.50 -5.96 -6.00
N TYR A 380 19.60 -6.50 -6.82
CA TYR A 380 19.90 -7.26 -8.02
C TYR A 380 19.12 -6.70 -9.21
N PHE A 381 19.81 -6.29 -10.26
CA PHE A 381 19.16 -5.70 -11.43
C PHE A 381 18.16 -6.62 -12.13
N GLU A 382 18.30 -7.93 -11.91
CA GLU A 382 17.44 -9.00 -12.44
C GLU A 382 16.07 -9.08 -11.76
N THR A 383 15.90 -8.46 -10.59
CA THR A 383 14.65 -8.51 -9.82
C THR A 383 13.47 -8.07 -10.64
N GLU A 384 12.38 -8.85 -10.61
CA GLU A 384 11.12 -8.50 -11.25
C GLU A 384 10.35 -7.52 -10.35
N ASN A 385 10.31 -6.26 -10.74
CA ASN A 385 9.59 -5.20 -10.05
C ASN A 385 8.45 -4.67 -10.90
N GLU A 386 7.43 -4.16 -10.22
CA GLU A 386 6.33 -3.41 -10.81
C GLU A 386 6.53 -1.91 -10.57
N TYR A 387 6.30 -1.11 -11.60
CA TYR A 387 6.35 0.34 -11.50
C TYR A 387 5.03 0.93 -11.92
N GLN A 388 4.58 1.94 -11.18
CA GLN A 388 3.36 2.69 -11.46
C GLN A 388 3.72 4.14 -11.75
N ILE A 389 3.04 4.72 -12.73
CA ILE A 389 3.17 6.13 -13.11
C ILE A 389 1.79 6.74 -13.04
N PHE A 390 1.66 7.84 -12.29
CA PHE A 390 0.44 8.62 -12.18
C PHE A 390 0.66 10.02 -12.72
N VAL A 391 -0.26 10.48 -13.55
CA VAL A 391 -0.23 11.79 -14.20
C VAL A 391 -1.44 12.59 -13.76
N TYR A 392 -1.21 13.61 -12.93
CA TYR A 392 -2.24 14.54 -12.50
C TYR A 392 -2.12 15.85 -13.30
N TYR A 393 -3.27 16.43 -13.63
CA TYR A 393 -3.38 17.67 -14.37
C TYR A 393 -4.21 18.69 -13.59
N ARG A 394 -3.68 19.89 -13.45
CA ARG A 394 -4.36 21.00 -12.83
C ARG A 394 -4.06 22.29 -13.57
N PRO A 395 -4.79 22.61 -14.67
CA PRO A 395 -4.65 23.87 -15.38
C PRO A 395 -5.09 25.05 -14.54
N SER A 396 -4.66 26.25 -14.93
CA SER A 396 -5.07 27.48 -14.27
C SER A 396 -6.60 27.62 -14.23
N GLY A 397 -7.14 27.88 -13.06
CA GLY A 397 -8.58 27.99 -12.80
C GLY A 397 -9.26 26.69 -12.35
N GLN A 398 -8.62 25.52 -12.46
CA GLN A 398 -9.14 24.27 -11.91
C GLN A 398 -8.88 24.20 -10.41
N ARG A 399 -9.87 23.65 -9.65
CA ARG A 399 -9.85 23.65 -8.19
C ARG A 399 -9.30 22.38 -7.56
N HIS A 400 -9.12 21.28 -8.36
CA HIS A 400 -8.62 20.00 -7.92
C HIS A 400 -7.57 19.43 -8.90
N ASP A 401 -6.84 18.43 -8.47
CA ASP A 401 -5.90 17.68 -9.30
C ASP A 401 -6.65 16.53 -9.98
N SER A 402 -6.87 16.57 -11.29
CA SER A 402 -7.49 15.49 -12.05
C SER A 402 -6.46 14.41 -12.36
N LEU A 403 -6.73 13.16 -12.06
CA LEU A 403 -5.91 12.02 -12.47
C LEU A 403 -6.25 11.66 -13.93
N ILE A 404 -5.38 12.04 -14.86
CA ILE A 404 -5.62 11.92 -16.31
C ILE A 404 -4.90 10.76 -16.98
N GLY A 405 -4.03 10.07 -16.25
CA GLY A 405 -3.33 8.89 -16.79
C GLY A 405 -2.69 8.09 -15.68
N VAL A 406 -2.79 6.77 -15.78
CA VAL A 406 -2.09 5.80 -14.95
C VAL A 406 -1.53 4.71 -15.84
N GLN A 407 -0.30 4.28 -15.59
CA GLN A 407 0.33 3.20 -16.31
C GLN A 407 1.15 2.33 -15.38
N ASN A 408 0.96 1.02 -15.50
CA ASN A 408 1.77 0.02 -14.82
C ASN A 408 2.73 -0.63 -15.83
N ILE A 409 3.94 -0.93 -15.38
CA ILE A 409 4.93 -1.69 -16.15
C ILE A 409 5.71 -2.61 -15.22
N GLN A 410 5.99 -3.81 -15.68
CA GLN A 410 6.86 -4.77 -14.99
C GLN A 410 8.28 -4.73 -15.61
N SER A 411 9.30 -4.75 -14.76
CA SER A 411 10.66 -5.03 -15.20
C SER A 411 10.74 -6.52 -15.55
N ARG A 412 11.09 -6.87 -16.79
CA ARG A 412 11.30 -8.26 -17.18
C ARG A 412 12.79 -8.56 -17.05
N SER A 413 13.13 -9.62 -16.30
CA SER A 413 14.46 -10.20 -16.44
C SER A 413 14.58 -10.75 -17.86
N LYS A 414 15.64 -10.42 -18.55
CA LYS A 414 15.97 -10.94 -19.88
C LYS A 414 16.75 -12.25 -19.76
#